data_13f8f6d4e1549d147255163e546b9183
#
_entry.id   13f8f6d4e1549d147255163e546b9183
#
_cell.length_a   1.000
_cell.length_b   1.000
_cell.length_c   1.000
_cell.angle_alpha   90.00
_cell.angle_beta   90.00
_cell.angle_gamma   90.00
#
_symmetry.space_group_name_H-M   'P 1'
#
loop_
_entity.id
_entity.type
_entity.pdbx_description
1 polymer ?
#
loop_
_entity_poly.entity_id
_entity_poly.type
_entity_poly.pdbx_seq_one_letter_code
_entity_poly.pdbx_strand_id
1 'polypeptide(L)'
;MENENLTKRVAVLSSPEYARCRKKISEGLDLIEFNETLQGKKVLLKVNLLSARSPENCVTTNPAFVRAVAEIFLERGAKVSIGDSPASVSTAVAAHASGIASVCEDLGVPLVDFDDPVPVVLEHGTYRSFEIARPVL
;
A
#
# COMPACT_ATOMS: atom_id res chain seq x y z
N MET A 1 -20.74 18.67 -17.07
CA MET A 1 -19.64 17.83 -16.51
C MET A 1 -19.42 16.73 -17.53
N GLU A 2 -18.36 16.88 -18.31
CA GLU A 2 -17.99 15.89 -19.31
C GLU A 2 -17.58 14.60 -18.60
N ASN A 3 -18.28 13.52 -18.91
CA ASN A 3 -17.84 12.17 -18.60
C ASN A 3 -16.55 11.91 -19.38
N GLU A 4 -15.40 12.23 -18.82
CA GLU A 4 -14.14 11.68 -19.29
C GLU A 4 -14.29 10.16 -19.19
N ASN A 5 -14.28 9.55 -20.36
CA ASN A 5 -14.36 8.10 -20.54
C ASN A 5 -13.03 7.52 -20.02
N LEU A 6 -12.89 7.42 -18.69
CA LEU A 6 -11.75 6.83 -18.00
C LEU A 6 -11.70 5.36 -18.42
N THR A 7 -10.95 5.08 -19.46
CA THR A 7 -10.63 3.69 -19.86
C THR A 7 -9.87 3.04 -18.69
N LYS A 8 -10.56 2.20 -17.94
CA LYS A 8 -9.96 1.41 -16.84
C LYS A 8 -9.05 0.36 -17.47
N ARG A 9 -7.75 0.51 -17.30
CA ARG A 9 -6.75 -0.44 -17.79
C ARG A 9 -6.33 -1.37 -16.67
N VAL A 10 -6.12 -2.63 -17.00
CA VAL A 10 -5.60 -3.66 -16.09
C VAL A 10 -4.41 -4.33 -16.77
N ALA A 11 -3.28 -4.41 -16.08
CA ALA A 11 -2.12 -5.14 -16.51
C ALA A 11 -2.02 -6.47 -15.74
N VAL A 12 -1.85 -7.58 -16.43
CA VAL A 12 -1.61 -8.90 -15.82
C VAL A 12 -0.24 -9.38 -16.28
N LEU A 13 0.66 -9.56 -15.33
CA LEU A 13 2.06 -9.92 -15.58
C LEU A 13 2.46 -11.13 -14.74
N SER A 14 3.26 -12.01 -15.30
CA SER A 14 3.83 -13.14 -14.57
C SER A 14 5.17 -12.76 -13.96
N SER A 15 5.32 -13.05 -12.67
CA SER A 15 6.59 -12.91 -11.93
C SER A 15 6.77 -14.13 -11.03
N PRO A 16 7.44 -15.20 -11.49
CA PRO A 16 7.60 -16.42 -10.72
C PRO A 16 8.49 -16.25 -9.48
N GLU A 17 9.28 -15.18 -9.43
CA GLU A 17 10.22 -14.90 -8.34
C GLU A 17 10.03 -13.46 -7.82
N TYR A 18 10.05 -13.27 -6.50
CA TYR A 18 9.97 -11.94 -5.89
C TYR A 18 11.16 -11.04 -6.26
N ALA A 19 12.33 -11.61 -6.53
CA ALA A 19 13.51 -10.85 -7.01
C ALA A 19 13.25 -10.07 -8.31
N ARG A 20 12.27 -10.50 -9.10
CA ARG A 20 11.89 -9.86 -10.37
C ARG A 20 10.65 -8.98 -10.28
N CYS A 21 9.97 -8.95 -9.13
CA CYS A 21 8.69 -8.25 -9.01
C CYS A 21 8.83 -6.74 -9.26
N ARG A 22 9.92 -6.11 -8.83
CA ARG A 22 10.14 -4.66 -9.06
C ARG A 22 10.08 -4.29 -10.56
N LYS A 23 10.80 -5.06 -11.40
CA LYS A 23 10.77 -4.83 -12.86
C LYS A 23 9.35 -5.01 -13.42
N LYS A 24 8.64 -6.06 -12.94
CA LYS A 24 7.29 -6.36 -13.40
C LYS A 24 6.27 -5.33 -12.94
N ILE A 25 6.42 -4.78 -11.74
CA ILE A 25 5.58 -3.69 -11.26
C ILE A 25 5.77 -2.43 -12.13
N SER A 26 7.02 -2.04 -12.41
CA SER A 26 7.28 -0.90 -13.30
C SER A 26 6.67 -1.12 -14.70
N GLU A 27 6.88 -2.29 -15.29
CA GLU A 27 6.29 -2.66 -16.59
C GLU A 27 4.76 -2.59 -16.54
N GLY A 28 4.14 -3.05 -15.45
CA GLY A 28 2.69 -2.97 -15.26
C GLY A 28 2.18 -1.54 -15.16
N LEU A 29 2.88 -0.68 -14.43
CA LEU A 29 2.55 0.75 -14.33
C LEU A 29 2.63 1.44 -15.69
N ASP A 30 3.64 1.12 -16.51
CA ASP A 30 3.78 1.66 -17.86
C ASP A 30 2.64 1.17 -18.78
N LEU A 31 2.26 -0.11 -18.69
CA LEU A 31 1.17 -0.68 -19.50
C LEU A 31 -0.21 -0.07 -19.18
N ILE A 32 -0.44 0.30 -17.93
CA ILE A 32 -1.69 1.00 -17.55
C ILE A 32 -1.59 2.53 -17.73
N GLU A 33 -0.47 3.01 -18.25
CA GLU A 33 -0.19 4.45 -18.44
C GLU A 33 -0.31 5.24 -17.13
N PHE A 34 0.26 4.71 -16.03
CA PHE A 34 0.30 5.40 -14.75
C PHE A 34 1.28 6.58 -14.79
N ASN A 35 0.79 7.74 -15.24
CA ASN A 35 1.57 8.97 -15.44
C ASN A 35 1.38 10.00 -14.31
N GLU A 36 0.88 9.56 -13.15
CA GLU A 36 0.68 10.45 -12.00
C GLU A 36 1.99 11.09 -11.54
N THR A 37 1.98 12.41 -11.40
CA THR A 37 3.07 13.14 -10.74
C THR A 37 3.00 12.89 -9.25
N LEU A 38 3.99 12.20 -8.71
CA LEU A 38 4.04 11.81 -7.29
C LEU A 38 4.93 12.74 -6.44
N GLN A 39 5.62 13.68 -7.07
CA GLN A 39 6.53 14.59 -6.36
C GLN A 39 5.85 15.29 -5.19
N GLY A 40 6.31 14.97 -3.98
CA GLY A 40 5.79 15.51 -2.72
C GLY A 40 4.42 14.98 -2.27
N LYS A 41 3.74 14.16 -3.08
CA LYS A 41 2.45 13.55 -2.71
C LYS A 41 2.63 12.52 -1.60
N LYS A 42 1.69 12.45 -0.67
CA LYS A 42 1.60 11.38 0.31
C LYS A 42 1.03 10.14 -0.37
N VAL A 43 1.69 9.01 -0.21
CA VAL A 43 1.26 7.70 -0.71
C VAL A 43 1.24 6.70 0.43
N LEU A 44 0.08 6.18 0.74
CA LEU A 44 -0.09 5.13 1.72
C LEU A 44 -0.15 3.77 1.01
N LEU A 45 0.81 2.90 1.29
CA LEU A 45 0.78 1.51 0.88
C LEU A 45 0.01 0.70 1.93
N LYS A 46 -1.28 0.49 1.68
CA LYS A 46 -2.06 -0.44 2.49
C LYS A 46 -1.69 -1.86 2.10
N VAL A 47 -0.89 -2.48 2.93
CA VAL A 47 -0.49 -3.88 2.81
C VAL A 47 -1.52 -4.79 3.49
N ASN A 48 -1.38 -6.11 3.35
CA ASN A 48 -2.13 -7.06 4.14
C ASN A 48 -1.26 -7.62 5.26
N LEU A 49 -1.51 -7.18 6.50
CA LEU A 49 -0.82 -7.62 7.72
C LEU A 49 -1.75 -8.46 8.59
N LEU A 50 -2.32 -9.53 8.06
CA LEU A 50 -3.39 -10.27 8.70
C LEU A 50 -3.04 -10.79 10.11
N SER A 51 -1.81 -11.24 10.34
CA SER A 51 -1.35 -11.78 11.62
C SER A 51 0.18 -11.79 11.72
N ALA A 52 0.71 -12.07 12.92
CA ALA A 52 2.15 -12.21 13.16
C ALA A 52 2.69 -13.55 12.61
N ARG A 53 2.87 -13.62 11.31
CA ARG A 53 3.38 -14.79 10.60
C ARG A 53 4.53 -14.41 9.68
N SER A 54 5.46 -15.35 9.48
CA SER A 54 6.55 -15.19 8.54
C SER A 54 6.06 -15.20 7.08
N PRO A 55 6.83 -14.64 6.14
CA PRO A 55 6.43 -14.54 4.72
C PRO A 55 6.10 -15.90 4.08
N GLU A 56 6.73 -16.98 4.54
CA GLU A 56 6.53 -18.35 4.04
C GLU A 56 5.11 -18.87 4.29
N ASN A 57 4.40 -18.30 5.26
CA ASN A 57 3.01 -18.69 5.54
C ASN A 57 2.01 -18.09 4.54
N CYS A 58 2.43 -17.16 3.67
CA CYS A 58 1.60 -16.53 2.63
C CYS A 58 0.30 -15.89 3.15
N VAL A 59 0.26 -15.45 4.41
CA VAL A 59 -0.91 -14.78 5.01
C VAL A 59 -0.78 -13.26 5.08
N THR A 60 0.43 -12.74 4.81
CA THR A 60 0.73 -11.30 4.75
C THR A 60 1.31 -10.95 3.39
N THR A 61 1.27 -9.68 3.01
CA THR A 61 1.95 -9.24 1.80
C THR A 61 3.45 -9.50 1.93
N ASN A 62 4.06 -10.11 0.91
CA ASN A 62 5.48 -10.44 0.95
C ASN A 62 6.34 -9.16 1.03
N PRO A 63 7.31 -9.09 1.96
CA PRO A 63 8.12 -7.88 2.18
C PRO A 63 8.95 -7.47 0.95
N ALA A 64 9.39 -8.42 0.11
CA ALA A 64 10.09 -8.08 -1.13
C ALA A 64 9.19 -7.36 -2.14
N PHE A 65 7.89 -7.72 -2.18
CA PHE A 65 6.91 -7.00 -3.00
C PHE A 65 6.65 -5.60 -2.45
N VAL A 66 6.46 -5.47 -1.13
CA VAL A 66 6.26 -4.18 -0.45
C VAL A 66 7.44 -3.25 -0.70
N ARG A 67 8.67 -3.75 -0.53
CA ARG A 67 9.90 -3.02 -0.84
C ARG A 67 9.91 -2.51 -2.27
N ALA A 68 9.64 -3.38 -3.23
CA ALA A 68 9.67 -3.03 -4.64
C ALA A 68 8.67 -1.92 -4.99
N VAL A 69 7.46 -1.96 -4.45
CA VAL A 69 6.45 -0.91 -4.64
C VAL A 69 6.92 0.40 -3.97
N ALA A 70 7.36 0.33 -2.72
CA ALA A 70 7.82 1.51 -1.98
C ALA A 70 8.97 2.22 -2.69
N GLU A 71 9.99 1.49 -3.15
CA GLU A 71 11.13 2.04 -3.90
C GLU A 71 10.68 2.78 -5.17
N ILE A 72 9.78 2.17 -5.96
CA ILE A 72 9.26 2.78 -7.19
C ILE A 72 8.57 4.12 -6.89
N PHE A 73 7.77 4.19 -5.83
CA PHE A 73 7.06 5.42 -5.48
C PHE A 73 7.99 6.46 -4.84
N LEU A 74 8.96 6.06 -4.03
CA LEU A 74 9.99 6.95 -3.49
C LEU A 74 10.84 7.58 -4.61
N GLU A 75 11.26 6.81 -5.60
CA GLU A 75 12.01 7.29 -6.76
C GLU A 75 11.22 8.29 -7.61
N ARG A 76 9.88 8.17 -7.61
CA ARG A 76 8.97 9.14 -8.25
C ARG A 76 8.70 10.38 -7.37
N GLY A 77 9.39 10.51 -6.23
CA GLY A 77 9.32 11.66 -5.33
C GLY A 77 8.15 11.64 -4.35
N ALA A 78 7.45 10.51 -4.18
CA ALA A 78 6.38 10.39 -3.20
C ALA A 78 6.91 10.36 -1.75
N LYS A 79 6.08 10.80 -0.82
CA LYS A 79 6.24 10.57 0.62
C LYS A 79 5.48 9.31 1.00
N VAL A 80 6.18 8.17 1.01
CA VAL A 80 5.57 6.85 1.22
C VAL A 80 5.40 6.56 2.71
N SER A 81 4.26 5.98 3.09
CA SER A 81 4.02 5.30 4.36
C SER A 81 3.45 3.90 4.11
N ILE A 82 3.64 2.99 5.05
CA ILE A 82 3.18 1.59 4.94
C ILE A 82 2.35 1.28 6.17
N GLY A 83 1.19 0.64 5.99
CA GLY A 83 0.34 0.34 7.16
C GLY A 83 -0.81 -0.62 6.89
N ASP A 84 -1.42 -1.05 7.99
CA ASP A 84 -2.63 -1.87 8.03
C ASP A 84 -3.23 -1.87 9.45
N SER A 85 -4.33 -2.59 9.64
CA SER A 85 -4.97 -2.90 10.93
C SER A 85 -5.14 -4.41 11.06
N PRO A 86 -4.17 -5.13 11.65
CA PRO A 86 -4.27 -6.56 11.92
C PRO A 86 -5.40 -6.88 12.91
N ALA A 87 -6.10 -7.99 12.71
CA ALA A 87 -7.27 -8.32 13.53
C ALA A 87 -6.97 -8.77 14.97
N SER A 88 -5.78 -9.34 15.22
CA SER A 88 -5.52 -10.05 16.50
C SER A 88 -4.22 -9.67 17.20
N VAL A 89 -3.41 -8.82 16.59
CA VAL A 89 -2.12 -8.35 17.12
C VAL A 89 -1.89 -6.90 16.71
N SER A 90 -0.97 -6.19 17.35
CA SER A 90 -0.65 -4.83 16.89
C SER A 90 0.04 -4.84 15.53
N THR A 91 -0.09 -3.74 14.78
CA THR A 91 0.57 -3.51 13.48
C THR A 91 2.08 -3.73 13.59
N ALA A 92 2.72 -3.25 14.66
CA ALA A 92 4.14 -3.43 14.89
C ALA A 92 4.55 -4.90 15.02
N VAL A 93 3.78 -5.70 15.78
CA VAL A 93 4.05 -7.14 15.97
C VAL A 93 3.88 -7.90 14.66
N ALA A 94 2.81 -7.63 13.90
CA ALA A 94 2.59 -8.26 12.60
C ALA A 94 3.66 -7.89 11.58
N ALA A 95 4.03 -6.60 11.51
CA ALA A 95 5.06 -6.09 10.61
C ALA A 95 6.45 -6.67 10.91
N HIS A 96 6.77 -6.84 12.19
CA HIS A 96 8.04 -7.45 12.62
C HIS A 96 8.11 -8.92 12.18
N ALA A 97 7.06 -9.70 12.47
CA ALA A 97 7.00 -11.11 12.11
C ALA A 97 7.02 -11.36 10.60
N SER A 98 6.42 -10.47 9.81
CA SER A 98 6.38 -10.56 8.33
C SER A 98 7.60 -9.98 7.63
N GLY A 99 8.53 -9.33 8.35
CA GLY A 99 9.68 -8.63 7.77
C GLY A 99 9.37 -7.27 7.15
N ILE A 100 8.12 -6.79 7.20
CA ILE A 100 7.74 -5.47 6.67
C ILE A 100 8.34 -4.34 7.53
N ALA A 101 8.48 -4.54 8.85
CA ALA A 101 9.15 -3.56 9.72
C ALA A 101 10.58 -3.26 9.24
N SER A 102 11.35 -4.30 8.89
CA SER A 102 12.71 -4.12 8.34
C SER A 102 12.71 -3.36 7.01
N VAL A 103 11.70 -3.58 6.16
CA VAL A 103 11.54 -2.79 4.93
C VAL A 103 11.31 -1.32 5.24
N CYS A 104 10.48 -1.00 6.23
CA CYS A 104 10.23 0.37 6.66
C CYS A 104 11.49 1.05 7.19
N GLU A 105 12.25 0.34 8.04
CA GLU A 105 13.52 0.81 8.62
C GLU A 105 14.56 1.09 7.53
N ASP A 106 14.79 0.13 6.64
CA ASP A 106 15.78 0.24 5.56
C ASP A 106 15.49 1.39 4.61
N LEU A 107 14.23 1.63 4.30
CA LEU A 107 13.79 2.68 3.37
C LEU A 107 13.55 4.04 4.06
N GLY A 108 13.59 4.09 5.40
CA GLY A 108 13.28 5.29 6.17
C GLY A 108 11.82 5.76 6.00
N VAL A 109 10.89 4.83 5.79
CA VAL A 109 9.46 5.13 5.64
C VAL A 109 8.68 4.76 6.92
N PRO A 110 7.68 5.56 7.33
CA PRO A 110 6.91 5.26 8.53
C PRO A 110 6.02 4.02 8.34
N LEU A 111 6.03 3.16 9.36
CA LEU A 111 5.00 2.16 9.58
C LEU A 111 3.85 2.83 10.35
N VAL A 112 2.64 2.79 9.83
CA VAL A 112 1.46 3.40 10.44
C VAL A 112 0.39 2.35 10.75
N ASP A 113 -0.26 2.50 11.90
CA ASP A 113 -1.44 1.70 12.24
C ASP A 113 -2.73 2.43 11.85
N PHE A 114 -3.85 1.70 11.83
CA PHE A 114 -5.15 2.23 11.50
C PHE A 114 -6.10 2.24 12.72
N ASP A 115 -5.54 2.21 13.92
CA ASP A 115 -6.29 2.09 15.18
C ASP A 115 -6.84 3.43 15.70
N ASP A 116 -6.58 4.54 14.98
CA ASP A 116 -7.11 5.87 15.29
C ASP A 116 -8.20 6.25 14.26
N PRO A 117 -9.47 5.87 14.48
CA PRO A 117 -10.56 6.21 13.58
C PRO A 117 -10.97 7.67 13.70
N VAL A 118 -11.31 8.26 12.57
CA VAL A 118 -11.84 9.61 12.47
C VAL A 118 -13.27 9.53 11.92
N PRO A 119 -14.27 10.14 12.59
CA PRO A 119 -15.61 10.18 12.08
C PRO A 119 -15.70 11.06 10.82
N VAL A 120 -16.35 10.54 9.78
CA VAL A 120 -16.61 11.22 8.51
C VAL A 120 -18.10 11.27 8.29
N VAL A 121 -18.60 12.46 7.92
CA VAL A 121 -19.99 12.68 7.56
C VAL A 121 -20.04 13.17 6.12
N LEU A 122 -20.83 12.49 5.29
CA LEU A 122 -21.07 12.87 3.89
C LEU A 122 -22.47 13.44 3.74
N GLU A 123 -22.61 14.50 2.95
CA GLU A 123 -23.92 15.10 2.65
C GLU A 123 -24.80 14.14 1.84
N HIS A 124 -24.16 13.34 0.95
CA HIS A 124 -24.83 12.41 0.05
C HIS A 124 -24.18 11.04 0.07
N GLY A 125 -24.96 9.98 -0.11
CA GLY A 125 -24.47 8.60 -0.17
C GLY A 125 -25.35 7.64 0.61
N THR A 126 -25.16 6.34 0.39
CA THR A 126 -25.86 5.27 1.12
C THR A 126 -25.45 5.24 2.60
N TYR A 127 -24.17 5.44 2.86
CA TYR A 127 -23.60 5.59 4.21
C TYR A 127 -23.26 7.06 4.41
N ARG A 128 -23.92 7.72 5.36
CA ARG A 128 -23.74 9.15 5.64
C ARG A 128 -22.79 9.42 6.80
N SER A 129 -22.62 8.45 7.67
CA SER A 129 -21.71 8.53 8.80
C SER A 129 -20.94 7.22 8.92
N PHE A 130 -19.62 7.32 8.97
CA PHE A 130 -18.71 6.16 9.14
C PHE A 130 -17.41 6.65 9.74
N GLU A 131 -16.61 5.72 10.18
CA GLU A 131 -15.25 6.00 10.65
C GLU A 131 -14.22 5.55 9.60
N ILE A 132 -13.18 6.36 9.42
CA ILE A 132 -12.06 6.05 8.54
C ILE A 132 -10.75 6.17 9.33
N ALA A 133 -9.82 5.27 9.09
CA ALA A 133 -8.52 5.33 9.73
C ALA A 133 -7.78 6.62 9.34
N ARG A 134 -7.26 7.37 10.33
CA ARG A 134 -6.59 8.66 10.13
C ARG A 134 -5.50 8.65 9.05
N PRO A 135 -4.63 7.61 8.92
CA PRO A 135 -3.60 7.58 7.87
C PRO A 135 -4.14 7.60 6.43
N VAL A 136 -5.43 7.35 6.23
CA VAL A 136 -6.09 7.35 4.91
C VAL A 136 -6.53 8.76 4.50
N LEU A 137 -6.60 9.70 5.45
CA LEU A 137 -6.95 11.11 5.25
C LEU A 137 -5.68 11.94 4.98
#